data_13528793b5375d269ea9a413a39df9af
#
_entry.id   13528793b5375d269ea9a413a39df9af
#
_cell.length_a   1.000
_cell.length_b   1.000
_cell.length_c   1.000
_cell.angle_alpha   90.00
_cell.angle_beta   90.00
_cell.angle_gamma   90.00
#
_symmetry.space_group_name_H-M   'P 1'
#
loop_
_entity.id
_entity.type
_entity.pdbx_description
1 polymer ?
#
loop_
_entity_poly.entity_id
_entity_poly.type
_entity_poly.pdbx_seq_one_letter_code
_entity_poly.pdbx_strand_id
1 'polypeptide(L)'
;LFLSLFQQTRGLVHEIRRMNQYGILGRYLPAFGRIVGQMQHDLFHVYTVDQHILQVMRNVRRFTMAEHAHEYPLLSRLITAFERRWLLYLSALFHDIAKGRGGDHSQLGMHDARQFCRQHGIPAEDRDLVVFLVEHHLSMSSVAQKQDLSDPEVIRAFAKLVGSERRLDALYILTHADIRGTSPKVWNAWRGKLLEDLYFSALRVLQGEAPRASGSPDRQEEARHLLRYFGLRDGVENDFWARLDTVYFMRHEADEIAWHTRMLYFQANTSKPVVKARPNQVGDGLQVMVYAPDQPDLFVRLCGFFGRLGYSIADAKIHTTNDGRALDSFILLDPNRHLNARDMIALIETGLVERLQADIPAEPPVSGRLSREVKHFPITPEVIIKPDERKQHHIMHVTAADRPGLLYSVARVLAAHRINLHTAKITTLGDRAEDVFLISGAELAKSTSLIRLEQELLDELAIARPPETATLKP
;
A
#
# COMPACT_ATOMS: atom_id res chain seq x y z
N LEU A 1 16.81 23.98 27.74
CA LEU A 1 15.67 23.45 28.50
C LEU A 1 14.66 22.70 27.61
N PHE A 2 14.18 23.26 26.45
CA PHE A 2 13.19 22.59 25.63
C PHE A 2 13.70 21.23 25.06
N LEU A 3 14.93 21.19 24.50
CA LEU A 3 15.52 19.94 24.01
C LEU A 3 15.73 18.91 25.13
N SER A 4 15.97 19.33 26.37
CA SER A 4 16.11 18.36 27.46
C SER A 4 14.84 17.59 27.79
N LEU A 5 13.64 18.08 27.38
CA LEU A 5 12.39 17.33 27.47
C LEU A 5 12.42 16.13 26.56
N PHE A 6 12.94 16.28 25.33
CA PHE A 6 13.03 15.18 24.34
C PHE A 6 14.01 14.10 24.77
N GLN A 7 15.00 14.45 25.57
CA GLN A 7 16.01 13.52 26.07
C GLN A 7 15.55 12.73 27.30
N GLN A 8 14.40 13.07 27.88
CA GLN A 8 13.86 12.34 29.03
C GLN A 8 13.36 10.94 28.64
N THR A 9 13.62 9.99 29.53
CA THR A 9 13.17 8.59 29.34
C THR A 9 11.67 8.41 29.57
N ARG A 10 11.03 9.33 30.30
CA ARG A 10 9.59 9.29 30.65
C ARG A 10 8.97 10.68 30.58
N GLY A 11 7.66 10.73 30.37
CA GLY A 11 6.87 11.96 30.48
C GLY A 11 6.85 12.86 29.23
N LEU A 12 7.74 12.70 28.23
CA LEU A 12 7.84 13.60 27.08
C LEU A 12 6.49 13.86 26.41
N VAL A 13 5.78 12.82 25.98
CA VAL A 13 4.51 12.99 25.24
C VAL A 13 3.44 13.65 26.11
N HIS A 14 3.44 13.34 27.42
CA HIS A 14 2.54 13.98 28.37
C HIS A 14 2.81 15.49 28.49
N GLU A 15 4.07 15.88 28.66
CA GLU A 15 4.44 17.28 28.80
C GLU A 15 4.22 18.08 27.51
N ILE A 16 4.59 17.56 26.36
CA ILE A 16 4.32 18.23 25.07
C ILE A 16 2.81 18.41 24.85
N ARG A 17 1.98 17.42 25.22
CA ARG A 17 0.52 17.55 25.17
C ARG A 17 0.01 18.65 26.09
N ARG A 18 0.52 18.73 27.33
CA ARG A 18 0.17 19.80 28.27
C ARG A 18 0.60 21.18 27.74
N MET A 19 1.80 21.27 27.17
CA MET A 19 2.27 22.52 26.55
C MET A 19 1.34 22.94 25.40
N ASN A 20 0.82 21.99 24.61
CA ASN A 20 -0.17 22.29 23.57
C ASN A 20 -1.49 22.78 24.18
N GLN A 21 -2.02 22.08 25.18
CA GLN A 21 -3.29 22.43 25.85
C GLN A 21 -3.26 23.83 26.48
N TYR A 22 -2.13 24.22 27.04
CA TYR A 22 -1.95 25.56 27.65
C TYR A 22 -1.47 26.64 26.66
N GLY A 23 -1.37 26.33 25.37
CA GLY A 23 -0.88 27.25 24.33
C GLY A 23 0.59 27.60 24.42
N ILE A 24 1.35 26.94 25.30
CA ILE A 24 2.79 27.20 25.52
C ILE A 24 3.59 26.73 24.30
N LEU A 25 3.24 25.57 23.72
CA LEU A 25 3.96 24.99 22.58
C LEU A 25 3.88 25.90 21.35
N GLY A 26 2.71 26.43 21.05
CA GLY A 26 2.52 27.36 19.92
C GLY A 26 3.18 28.72 20.10
N ARG A 27 3.35 29.17 21.36
CA ARG A 27 4.12 30.39 21.67
C ARG A 27 5.63 30.17 21.54
N TYR A 28 6.11 28.99 21.95
CA TYR A 28 7.52 28.62 21.85
C TYR A 28 7.94 28.31 20.41
N LEU A 29 7.08 27.61 19.68
CA LEU A 29 7.21 27.25 18.26
C LEU A 29 6.08 27.91 17.46
N PRO A 30 6.27 29.14 16.94
CA PRO A 30 5.21 29.84 16.20
C PRO A 30 4.71 29.05 14.96
N ALA A 31 5.58 28.25 14.34
CA ALA A 31 5.19 27.34 13.26
C ALA A 31 4.15 26.31 13.72
N PHE A 32 4.33 25.72 14.91
CA PHE A 32 3.36 24.81 15.52
C PHE A 32 2.06 25.54 15.92
N GLY A 33 2.16 26.79 16.39
CA GLY A 33 0.98 27.59 16.73
C GLY A 33 0.01 27.79 15.56
N ARG A 34 0.50 27.78 14.32
CA ARG A 34 -0.33 27.95 13.11
C ARG A 34 -1.19 26.73 12.79
N ILE A 35 -0.77 25.56 13.22
CA ILE A 35 -1.46 24.30 12.92
C ILE A 35 -2.38 23.81 14.05
N VAL A 36 -2.38 24.51 15.19
CA VAL A 36 -3.26 24.17 16.32
C VAL A 36 -4.73 24.35 15.93
N GLY A 37 -5.50 23.29 16.08
CA GLY A 37 -6.92 23.26 15.71
C GLY A 37 -7.18 23.26 14.20
N GLN A 38 -6.14 23.23 13.37
CA GLN A 38 -6.30 23.17 11.93
C GLN A 38 -6.78 21.79 11.51
N MET A 39 -8.01 21.72 11.00
CA MET A 39 -8.53 20.51 10.39
C MET A 39 -7.87 20.33 9.02
N GLN A 40 -7.40 19.13 8.72
CA GLN A 40 -7.13 18.74 7.34
C GLN A 40 -8.47 18.44 6.66
N HIS A 41 -8.73 19.14 5.57
CA HIS A 41 -9.90 18.87 4.70
C HIS A 41 -9.60 17.68 3.77
N ASP A 42 -8.85 16.68 4.25
CA ASP A 42 -8.71 15.42 3.59
C ASP A 42 -9.44 14.32 4.40
N LEU A 43 -9.90 13.31 3.69
CA LEU A 43 -10.73 12.23 4.21
C LEU A 43 -9.97 11.27 5.15
N PHE A 44 -8.71 11.56 5.48
CA PHE A 44 -7.81 10.64 6.15
C PHE A 44 -7.60 10.96 7.62
N HIS A 45 -7.60 12.25 7.96
CA HIS A 45 -7.27 12.71 9.29
C HIS A 45 -8.53 12.87 10.13
N VAL A 46 -8.69 11.96 11.09
CA VAL A 46 -9.73 12.08 12.13
C VAL A 46 -9.34 13.18 13.15
N TYR A 47 -8.08 13.62 13.09
CA TYR A 47 -7.48 14.55 14.03
C TYR A 47 -7.11 15.87 13.36
N THR A 48 -7.06 16.95 14.14
CA THR A 48 -6.39 18.19 13.74
C THR A 48 -4.90 17.95 13.57
N VAL A 49 -4.20 18.78 12.79
CA VAL A 49 -2.76 18.59 12.48
C VAL A 49 -1.93 18.49 13.75
N ASP A 50 -2.20 19.34 14.74
CA ASP A 50 -1.52 19.31 16.03
C ASP A 50 -1.78 18.01 16.81
N GLN A 51 -3.03 17.51 16.80
CA GLN A 51 -3.37 16.24 17.45
C GLN A 51 -2.74 15.05 16.74
N HIS A 52 -2.70 15.07 15.40
CA HIS A 52 -1.99 14.07 14.61
C HIS A 52 -0.51 14.00 14.99
N ILE A 53 0.19 15.13 15.01
CA ILE A 53 1.60 15.21 15.43
C ILE A 53 1.81 14.58 16.82
N LEU A 54 0.95 14.92 17.78
CA LEU A 54 1.02 14.36 19.14
C LEU A 54 0.76 12.85 19.16
N GLN A 55 -0.12 12.36 18.28
CA GLN A 55 -0.39 10.93 18.13
C GLN A 55 0.81 10.20 17.51
N VAL A 56 1.47 10.79 16.51
CA VAL A 56 2.70 10.25 15.92
C VAL A 56 3.81 10.15 16.97
N MET A 57 4.04 11.20 17.77
CA MET A 57 4.98 11.16 18.89
C MET A 57 4.64 10.05 19.90
N ARG A 58 3.35 9.86 20.21
CA ARG A 58 2.88 8.78 21.07
C ARG A 58 3.18 7.39 20.48
N ASN A 59 3.00 7.20 19.18
CA ASN A 59 3.31 5.94 18.52
C ASN A 59 4.81 5.64 18.56
N VAL A 60 5.68 6.62 18.26
CA VAL A 60 7.13 6.47 18.42
C VAL A 60 7.46 6.05 19.87
N ARG A 61 6.78 6.63 20.88
CA ARG A 61 6.96 6.24 22.29
C ARG A 61 6.53 4.80 22.55
N ARG A 62 5.41 4.34 21.99
CA ARG A 62 4.93 2.96 22.17
C ARG A 62 5.95 1.93 21.66
N PHE A 63 6.65 2.21 20.58
CA PHE A 63 7.68 1.31 20.05
C PHE A 63 8.87 1.12 21.02
N THR A 64 9.09 2.04 21.97
CA THR A 64 10.14 1.89 22.99
C THR A 64 9.68 1.11 24.22
N MET A 65 8.41 0.73 24.31
CA MET A 65 7.83 0.10 25.50
C MET A 65 7.83 -1.41 25.35
N ALA A 66 8.46 -2.13 26.30
CA ALA A 66 8.59 -3.59 26.25
C ALA A 66 7.23 -4.31 26.20
N GLU A 67 6.19 -3.75 26.82
CA GLU A 67 4.83 -4.28 26.83
C GLU A 67 4.19 -4.34 25.44
N HIS A 68 4.66 -3.49 24.49
CA HIS A 68 4.19 -3.45 23.11
C HIS A 68 5.16 -4.13 22.12
N ALA A 69 6.28 -4.69 22.58
CA ALA A 69 7.28 -5.29 21.70
C ALA A 69 6.74 -6.47 20.87
N HIS A 70 5.75 -7.19 21.40
CA HIS A 70 5.10 -8.27 20.69
C HIS A 70 4.20 -7.79 19.53
N GLU A 71 3.65 -6.57 19.61
CA GLU A 71 2.86 -5.94 18.54
C GLU A 71 3.76 -5.38 17.43
N TYR A 72 5.02 -4.99 17.77
CA TYR A 72 5.95 -4.28 16.89
C TYR A 72 7.38 -4.81 16.98
N PRO A 73 7.63 -6.09 16.69
CA PRO A 73 8.94 -6.70 16.99
C PRO A 73 10.10 -6.02 16.27
N LEU A 74 9.96 -5.72 14.98
CA LEU A 74 11.01 -5.04 14.21
C LEU A 74 11.20 -3.60 14.69
N LEU A 75 10.13 -2.82 14.84
CA LEU A 75 10.19 -1.43 15.29
C LEU A 75 10.80 -1.32 16.69
N SER A 76 10.41 -2.21 17.62
CA SER A 76 10.96 -2.24 18.98
C SER A 76 12.45 -2.58 18.98
N ARG A 77 12.91 -3.47 18.09
CA ARG A 77 14.34 -3.77 17.91
C ARG A 77 15.09 -2.56 17.38
N LEU A 78 14.60 -1.97 16.29
CA LEU A 78 15.25 -0.82 15.64
C LEU A 78 15.34 0.38 16.58
N ILE A 79 14.24 0.79 17.22
CA ILE A 79 14.25 1.96 18.11
C ILE A 79 15.06 1.70 19.37
N THR A 80 15.20 0.45 19.82
CA THR A 80 16.04 0.10 20.96
C THR A 80 17.51 0.24 20.64
N ALA A 81 17.92 -0.14 19.45
CA ALA A 81 19.28 0.02 18.94
C ALA A 81 19.59 1.46 18.48
N PHE A 82 18.58 2.28 18.22
CA PHE A 82 18.76 3.60 17.65
C PHE A 82 19.40 4.57 18.62
N GLU A 83 20.56 5.10 18.23
CA GLU A 83 21.25 6.12 19.00
C GLU A 83 20.48 7.45 18.95
N ARG A 84 20.45 8.16 20.10
CA ARG A 84 19.79 9.47 20.21
C ARG A 84 18.32 9.45 19.78
N ARG A 85 17.52 8.54 20.33
CA ARG A 85 16.07 8.36 20.05
C ARG A 85 15.26 9.64 20.09
N TRP A 86 15.74 10.66 20.82
CA TRP A 86 15.09 11.95 20.91
C TRP A 86 14.98 12.67 19.56
N LEU A 87 15.85 12.36 18.59
CA LEU A 87 15.77 12.86 17.21
C LEU A 87 14.51 12.39 16.50
N LEU A 88 14.05 11.15 16.76
CA LEU A 88 12.81 10.61 16.18
C LEU A 88 11.58 11.37 16.71
N TYR A 89 11.55 11.71 18.00
CA TYR A 89 10.49 12.54 18.55
C TYR A 89 10.51 13.96 17.99
N LEU A 90 11.70 14.53 17.79
CA LEU A 90 11.83 15.83 17.18
C LEU A 90 11.37 15.82 15.73
N SER A 91 11.74 14.79 14.95
CA SER A 91 11.26 14.62 13.59
C SER A 91 9.74 14.43 13.54
N ALA A 92 9.17 13.67 14.48
CA ALA A 92 7.72 13.52 14.61
C ALA A 92 7.02 14.85 14.93
N LEU A 93 7.65 15.76 15.71
CA LEU A 93 7.10 17.08 15.98
C LEU A 93 7.09 17.97 14.72
N PHE A 94 8.07 17.81 13.84
CA PHE A 94 8.27 18.70 12.69
C PHE A 94 7.72 18.16 11.36
N HIS A 95 7.42 16.87 11.22
CA HIS A 95 7.10 16.27 9.91
C HIS A 95 5.95 16.99 9.18
N ASP A 96 4.94 17.40 9.90
CA ASP A 96 3.73 18.06 9.39
C ASP A 96 3.58 19.54 9.83
N ILE A 97 4.60 20.14 10.41
CA ILE A 97 4.54 21.48 11.02
C ILE A 97 4.19 22.60 10.03
N ALA A 98 4.38 22.36 8.75
CA ALA A 98 4.14 23.36 7.70
C ALA A 98 2.84 23.10 6.92
N LYS A 99 1.99 22.16 7.33
CA LYS A 99 0.69 21.93 6.69
C LYS A 99 -0.18 23.18 6.68
N GLY A 100 -0.93 23.35 5.59
CA GLY A 100 -1.83 24.50 5.43
C GLY A 100 -1.18 25.81 4.99
N ARG A 101 0.13 25.85 4.75
CA ARG A 101 0.82 27.08 4.28
C ARG A 101 0.74 27.29 2.77
N GLY A 102 0.15 26.36 2.01
CA GLY A 102 0.25 26.32 0.54
C GLY A 102 1.60 25.78 0.06
N GLY A 103 1.60 25.04 -1.02
CA GLY A 103 2.80 24.36 -1.54
C GLY A 103 3.14 23.05 -0.80
N ASP A 104 4.33 22.55 -1.05
CA ASP A 104 4.82 21.31 -0.44
C ASP A 104 5.19 21.51 1.04
N HIS A 105 4.37 20.95 1.93
CA HIS A 105 4.56 21.07 3.38
C HIS A 105 5.85 20.38 3.87
N SER A 106 6.33 19.34 3.18
CA SER A 106 7.55 18.62 3.53
C SER A 106 8.76 19.51 3.30
N GLN A 107 8.80 20.22 2.18
CA GLN A 107 9.86 21.18 1.86
C GLN A 107 9.85 22.38 2.81
N LEU A 108 8.67 22.94 3.08
CA LEU A 108 8.54 24.05 4.03
C LEU A 108 8.91 23.63 5.45
N GLY A 109 8.44 22.46 5.89
CA GLY A 109 8.75 21.88 7.20
C GLY A 109 10.23 21.58 7.39
N MET A 110 10.91 21.12 6.34
CA MET A 110 12.36 20.93 6.31
C MET A 110 13.13 22.23 6.66
N HIS A 111 12.70 23.35 6.09
CA HIS A 111 13.33 24.64 6.40
C HIS A 111 13.14 25.04 7.88
N ASP A 112 11.92 24.86 8.42
CA ASP A 112 11.64 25.15 9.83
C ASP A 112 12.46 24.25 10.76
N ALA A 113 12.53 22.95 10.47
CA ALA A 113 13.31 21.99 11.24
C ALA A 113 14.82 22.35 11.23
N ARG A 114 15.35 22.72 10.06
CA ARG A 114 16.76 23.14 9.91
C ARG A 114 17.06 24.38 10.71
N GLN A 115 16.19 25.38 10.68
CA GLN A 115 16.34 26.61 11.44
C GLN A 115 16.30 26.32 12.94
N PHE A 116 15.32 25.54 13.39
CA PHE A 116 15.20 25.12 14.78
C PHE A 116 16.47 24.41 15.29
N CYS A 117 16.95 23.42 14.53
CA CYS A 117 18.15 22.67 14.91
C CYS A 117 19.38 23.56 15.04
N ARG A 118 19.56 24.54 14.13
CA ARG A 118 20.66 25.51 14.21
C ARG A 118 20.55 26.39 15.44
N GLN A 119 19.36 26.92 15.72
CA GLN A 119 19.12 27.81 16.89
C GLN A 119 19.36 27.08 18.22
N HIS A 120 19.17 25.77 18.26
CA HIS A 120 19.34 24.96 19.46
C HIS A 120 20.68 24.23 19.52
N GLY A 121 21.63 24.54 18.63
CA GLY A 121 22.97 23.97 18.65
C GLY A 121 23.04 22.46 18.40
N ILE A 122 22.06 21.90 17.66
CA ILE A 122 22.07 20.49 17.32
C ILE A 122 23.21 20.23 16.30
N PRO A 123 24.07 19.22 16.54
CA PRO A 123 25.17 18.87 15.65
C PRO A 123 24.73 18.67 14.21
N ALA A 124 25.61 18.94 13.25
CA ALA A 124 25.27 18.90 11.82
C ALA A 124 24.70 17.55 11.38
N GLU A 125 25.32 16.46 11.82
CA GLU A 125 24.87 15.10 11.50
C GLU A 125 23.44 14.82 11.99
N ASP A 126 23.13 15.19 13.24
CA ASP A 126 21.80 15.00 13.82
C ASP A 126 20.76 15.93 13.20
N ARG A 127 21.15 17.18 12.92
CA ARG A 127 20.32 18.13 12.18
C ARG A 127 19.96 17.58 10.79
N ASP A 128 20.94 17.06 10.05
CA ASP A 128 20.75 16.56 8.71
C ASP A 128 19.88 15.30 8.68
N LEU A 129 19.88 14.50 9.76
CA LEU A 129 18.93 13.41 9.95
C LEU A 129 17.49 13.93 10.16
N VAL A 130 17.29 14.89 11.07
CA VAL A 130 15.95 15.46 11.34
C VAL A 130 15.39 16.12 10.07
N VAL A 131 16.22 16.90 9.38
CA VAL A 131 15.87 17.57 8.13
C VAL A 131 15.45 16.57 7.05
N PHE A 132 16.24 15.51 6.87
CA PHE A 132 15.93 14.41 5.94
C PHE A 132 14.60 13.74 6.28
N LEU A 133 14.35 13.44 7.54
CA LEU A 133 13.11 12.78 7.96
C LEU A 133 11.88 13.64 7.72
N VAL A 134 11.96 14.95 7.94
CA VAL A 134 10.85 15.88 7.67
C VAL A 134 10.61 16.00 6.17
N GLU A 135 11.66 16.11 5.38
CA GLU A 135 11.57 16.23 3.92
C GLU A 135 10.98 14.96 3.26
N HIS A 136 11.39 13.79 3.76
CA HIS A 136 11.10 12.51 3.12
C HIS A 136 10.11 11.62 3.88
N HIS A 137 9.36 12.16 4.87
CA HIS A 137 8.46 11.34 5.71
C HIS A 137 7.41 10.57 4.89
N LEU A 138 6.97 11.10 3.75
CA LEU A 138 6.03 10.44 2.84
C LEU A 138 6.68 9.50 1.82
N SER A 139 8.01 9.57 1.63
CA SER A 139 8.69 8.87 0.54
C SER A 139 8.58 7.35 0.65
N MET A 140 8.80 6.80 1.85
CA MET A 140 8.74 5.35 2.04
C MET A 140 7.33 4.79 1.82
N SER A 141 6.30 5.45 2.35
CA SER A 141 4.91 5.03 2.14
C SER A 141 4.49 5.16 0.68
N SER A 142 4.94 6.21 -0.01
CA SER A 142 4.68 6.41 -1.44
C SER A 142 5.31 5.31 -2.29
N VAL A 143 6.60 5.00 -2.09
CA VAL A 143 7.30 3.94 -2.83
C VAL A 143 6.65 2.58 -2.56
N ALA A 144 6.43 2.23 -1.28
CA ALA A 144 5.87 0.94 -0.91
C ALA A 144 4.46 0.69 -1.49
N GLN A 145 3.64 1.74 -1.58
CA GLN A 145 2.24 1.62 -2.00
C GLN A 145 2.02 1.88 -3.50
N LYS A 146 2.88 2.68 -4.16
CA LYS A 146 2.65 3.18 -5.52
C LYS A 146 3.65 2.65 -6.56
N GLN A 147 4.70 1.93 -6.14
CA GLN A 147 5.72 1.43 -7.06
C GLN A 147 5.84 -0.09 -6.99
N ASP A 148 6.38 -0.69 -8.03
CA ASP A 148 6.64 -2.12 -8.07
C ASP A 148 7.91 -2.44 -7.29
N LEU A 149 7.77 -3.03 -6.10
CA LEU A 149 8.90 -3.42 -5.25
C LEU A 149 9.69 -4.63 -5.81
N SER A 150 9.18 -5.29 -6.84
CA SER A 150 9.92 -6.33 -7.55
C SER A 150 10.91 -5.75 -8.57
N ASP A 151 10.79 -4.47 -8.93
CA ASP A 151 11.73 -3.80 -9.82
C ASP A 151 13.00 -3.38 -9.04
N PRO A 152 14.18 -3.94 -9.40
CA PRO A 152 15.43 -3.57 -8.75
C PRO A 152 15.80 -2.08 -8.87
N GLU A 153 15.34 -1.39 -9.92
CA GLU A 153 15.63 0.04 -10.09
C GLU A 153 14.87 0.89 -9.07
N VAL A 154 13.62 0.51 -8.75
CA VAL A 154 12.83 1.14 -7.69
C VAL A 154 13.56 1.03 -6.36
N ILE A 155 14.07 -0.15 -6.03
CA ILE A 155 14.80 -0.39 -4.77
C ILE A 155 16.11 0.37 -4.74
N ARG A 156 16.89 0.39 -5.86
CA ARG A 156 18.13 1.18 -5.95
C ARG A 156 17.89 2.67 -5.81
N ALA A 157 16.88 3.19 -6.49
CA ALA A 157 16.52 4.60 -6.41
C ALA A 157 16.12 4.99 -4.97
N PHE A 158 15.32 4.17 -4.30
CA PHE A 158 14.95 4.40 -2.91
C PHE A 158 16.15 4.28 -1.96
N ALA A 159 16.98 3.27 -2.09
CA ALA A 159 18.20 3.12 -1.27
C ALA A 159 19.17 4.30 -1.48
N LYS A 160 19.32 4.78 -2.72
CA LYS A 160 20.13 5.97 -3.04
C LYS A 160 19.55 7.23 -2.41
N LEU A 161 18.21 7.41 -2.40
CA LEU A 161 17.53 8.52 -1.74
C LEU A 161 17.84 8.52 -0.23
N VAL A 162 17.72 7.37 0.40
CA VAL A 162 17.93 7.21 1.86
C VAL A 162 19.41 7.36 2.22
N GLY A 163 20.32 6.72 1.49
CA GLY A 163 21.76 6.91 1.54
C GLY A 163 22.48 6.26 2.73
N SER A 164 21.80 5.87 3.81
CA SER A 164 22.42 5.17 4.95
C SER A 164 21.41 4.34 5.74
N GLU A 165 21.90 3.30 6.42
CA GLU A 165 21.10 2.44 7.30
C GLU A 165 20.45 3.26 8.42
N ARG A 166 21.19 4.18 9.08
CA ARG A 166 20.65 5.07 10.13
C ARG A 166 19.43 5.87 9.65
N ARG A 167 19.46 6.41 8.42
CA ARG A 167 18.31 7.12 7.82
C ARG A 167 17.18 6.18 7.47
N LEU A 168 17.48 4.97 7.00
CA LEU A 168 16.49 3.96 6.68
C LEU A 168 15.70 3.53 7.92
N ASP A 169 16.40 3.21 9.01
CA ASP A 169 15.80 2.85 10.29
C ASP A 169 14.90 3.95 10.82
N ALA A 170 15.41 5.19 10.83
CA ALA A 170 14.66 6.34 11.29
C ALA A 170 13.41 6.62 10.45
N LEU A 171 13.53 6.52 9.12
CA LEU A 171 12.41 6.72 8.18
C LEU A 171 11.37 5.63 8.34
N TYR A 172 11.77 4.35 8.49
CA TYR A 172 10.86 3.23 8.74
C TYR A 172 10.06 3.41 10.02
N ILE A 173 10.73 3.81 11.11
CA ILE A 173 10.08 4.08 12.41
C ILE A 173 9.09 5.24 12.29
N LEU A 174 9.50 6.35 11.67
CA LEU A 174 8.65 7.53 11.52
C LEU A 174 7.44 7.25 10.62
N THR A 175 7.63 6.58 9.48
CA THR A 175 6.55 6.21 8.55
C THR A 175 5.49 5.33 9.23
N HIS A 176 5.92 4.35 10.03
CA HIS A 176 4.98 3.52 10.80
C HIS A 176 4.20 4.32 11.84
N ALA A 177 4.89 5.21 12.55
CA ALA A 177 4.27 6.05 13.57
C ALA A 177 3.25 7.02 12.96
N ASP A 178 3.56 7.58 11.79
CA ASP A 178 2.73 8.52 11.04
C ASP A 178 1.45 7.84 10.53
N ILE A 179 1.56 6.77 9.74
CA ILE A 179 0.40 6.06 9.19
C ILE A 179 -0.55 5.61 10.30
N ARG A 180 -0.03 5.08 11.41
CA ARG A 180 -0.84 4.67 12.57
C ARG A 180 -1.39 5.87 13.35
N GLY A 181 -0.80 7.04 13.21
CA GLY A 181 -1.25 8.30 13.81
C GLY A 181 -2.38 8.98 13.04
N THR A 182 -2.57 8.63 11.78
CA THR A 182 -3.55 9.28 10.89
C THR A 182 -4.99 8.85 11.23
N SER A 183 -5.24 7.55 11.23
CA SER A 183 -6.55 6.97 11.62
C SER A 183 -6.37 5.48 11.94
N PRO A 184 -7.14 4.93 12.90
CA PRO A 184 -7.16 3.49 13.19
C PRO A 184 -7.55 2.64 11.97
N LYS A 185 -8.32 3.19 11.03
CA LYS A 185 -8.78 2.50 9.80
C LYS A 185 -7.72 2.45 8.70
N VAL A 186 -6.72 3.31 8.75
CA VAL A 186 -5.70 3.43 7.70
C VAL A 186 -4.65 2.33 7.78
N TRP A 187 -4.36 1.84 8.98
CA TRP A 187 -3.39 0.78 9.19
C TRP A 187 -3.99 -0.61 8.96
N ASN A 188 -3.33 -1.41 8.15
CA ASN A 188 -3.55 -2.85 8.08
C ASN A 188 -2.20 -3.59 7.98
N ALA A 189 -2.22 -4.90 8.25
CA ALA A 189 -1.00 -5.71 8.26
C ALA A 189 -0.35 -5.82 6.87
N TRP A 190 -1.15 -5.74 5.80
CA TRP A 190 -0.64 -5.72 4.44
C TRP A 190 0.27 -4.52 4.17
N ARG A 191 -0.14 -3.32 4.58
CA ARG A 191 0.71 -2.13 4.50
C ARG A 191 1.99 -2.28 5.31
N GLY A 192 1.87 -2.86 6.51
CA GLY A 192 3.03 -3.20 7.33
C GLY A 192 4.02 -4.07 6.58
N LYS A 193 3.53 -5.10 5.89
CA LYS A 193 4.35 -6.01 5.07
C LYS A 193 5.04 -5.29 3.91
N LEU A 194 4.32 -4.45 3.16
CA LEU A 194 4.93 -3.68 2.06
C LEU A 194 6.07 -2.76 2.53
N LEU A 195 5.89 -2.10 3.68
CA LEU A 195 6.93 -1.25 4.27
C LEU A 195 8.13 -2.08 4.72
N GLU A 196 7.88 -3.25 5.31
CA GLU A 196 8.93 -4.18 5.77
C GLU A 196 9.71 -4.75 4.59
N ASP A 197 9.05 -5.13 3.49
CA ASP A 197 9.69 -5.63 2.28
C ASP A 197 10.58 -4.56 1.63
N LEU A 198 10.08 -3.32 1.55
CA LEU A 198 10.88 -2.20 1.07
C LEU A 198 12.08 -1.93 1.99
N TYR A 199 11.88 -1.97 3.32
CA TYR A 199 12.94 -1.78 4.30
C TYR A 199 14.07 -2.80 4.10
N PHE A 200 13.76 -4.10 4.10
CA PHE A 200 14.79 -5.14 3.96
C PHE A 200 15.45 -5.14 2.59
N SER A 201 14.70 -4.82 1.54
CA SER A 201 15.26 -4.72 0.18
C SER A 201 16.26 -3.55 0.06
N ALA A 202 15.89 -2.38 0.61
CA ALA A 202 16.77 -1.22 0.63
C ALA A 202 17.99 -1.42 1.55
N LEU A 203 17.81 -2.07 2.71
CA LEU A 203 18.89 -2.39 3.64
C LEU A 203 20.00 -3.21 2.98
N ARG A 204 19.62 -4.27 2.24
CA ARG A 204 20.58 -5.09 1.50
C ARG A 204 21.41 -4.27 0.50
N VAL A 205 20.74 -3.37 -0.24
CA VAL A 205 21.45 -2.48 -1.19
C VAL A 205 22.42 -1.55 -0.47
N LEU A 206 22.02 -0.99 0.68
CA LEU A 206 22.88 -0.11 1.49
C LEU A 206 24.08 -0.86 2.07
N GLN A 207 23.96 -2.16 2.30
CA GLN A 207 25.04 -3.04 2.77
C GLN A 207 25.94 -3.53 1.62
N GLY A 208 25.73 -3.06 0.38
CA GLY A 208 26.56 -3.39 -0.77
C GLY A 208 26.19 -4.72 -1.44
N GLU A 209 25.08 -5.34 -1.03
CA GLU A 209 24.54 -6.46 -1.76
C GLU A 209 23.87 -5.95 -3.04
N ALA A 210 24.09 -6.66 -4.15
CA ALA A 210 23.30 -6.37 -5.35
C ALA A 210 21.81 -6.47 -4.98
N PRO A 211 20.97 -5.51 -5.42
CA PRO A 211 19.54 -5.71 -5.27
C PRO A 211 19.26 -7.04 -5.95
N ARG A 212 18.82 -8.00 -5.17
CA ARG A 212 18.39 -9.26 -5.75
C ARG A 212 17.25 -8.88 -6.67
N ALA A 213 17.43 -9.11 -7.97
CA ALA A 213 16.31 -9.10 -8.88
C ALA A 213 15.31 -10.08 -8.25
N SER A 214 14.21 -9.55 -7.77
CA SER A 214 13.12 -10.35 -7.25
C SER A 214 12.71 -11.29 -8.38
N GLY A 215 13.03 -12.58 -8.29
CA GLY A 215 12.78 -13.51 -9.38
C GLY A 215 13.99 -14.23 -9.92
N SER A 216 15.05 -14.11 -9.22
CA SER A 216 16.30 -14.82 -9.39
C SER A 216 16.13 -16.34 -9.14
N PRO A 217 17.03 -17.15 -9.64
CA PRO A 217 17.20 -18.57 -9.28
C PRO A 217 17.03 -18.89 -7.79
N ASP A 218 17.34 -17.94 -6.92
CA ASP A 218 17.20 -18.08 -5.47
C ASP A 218 15.75 -18.31 -5.02
N ARG A 219 14.74 -17.59 -5.59
CA ARG A 219 13.33 -17.81 -5.23
C ARG A 219 12.81 -19.17 -5.70
N GLN A 220 13.25 -19.60 -6.87
CA GLN A 220 12.95 -20.93 -7.37
C GLN A 220 13.57 -22.00 -6.48
N GLU A 221 14.83 -21.83 -6.07
CA GLU A 221 15.48 -22.78 -5.20
C GLU A 221 14.87 -22.80 -3.79
N GLU A 222 14.54 -21.63 -3.26
CA GLU A 222 13.81 -21.53 -2.00
C GLU A 222 12.43 -22.19 -2.09
N ALA A 223 11.71 -21.99 -3.20
CA ALA A 223 10.43 -22.65 -3.44
C ALA A 223 10.61 -24.18 -3.56
N ARG A 224 11.65 -24.70 -4.23
CA ARG A 224 11.97 -26.14 -4.25
C ARG A 224 12.25 -26.67 -2.84
N HIS A 225 12.98 -25.89 -2.03
CA HIS A 225 13.23 -26.28 -0.64
C HIS A 225 11.94 -26.40 0.13
N LEU A 226 10.98 -25.47 -0.03
CA LEU A 226 9.65 -25.56 0.57
C LEU A 226 8.85 -26.75 0.06
N LEU A 227 8.91 -27.06 -1.26
CA LEU A 227 8.24 -28.23 -1.83
C LEU A 227 8.75 -29.53 -1.21
N ARG A 228 10.08 -29.66 -1.03
CA ARG A 228 10.69 -30.81 -0.32
C ARG A 228 10.23 -30.88 1.14
N TYR A 229 10.18 -29.75 1.83
CA TYR A 229 9.66 -29.68 3.20
C TYR A 229 8.22 -30.15 3.31
N PHE A 230 7.39 -29.90 2.29
CA PHE A 230 6.03 -30.42 2.19
C PHE A 230 5.94 -31.88 1.70
N GLY A 231 7.06 -32.58 1.56
CA GLY A 231 7.13 -34.00 1.20
C GLY A 231 6.95 -34.30 -0.27
N LEU A 232 7.08 -33.30 -1.15
CA LEU A 232 7.05 -33.51 -2.60
C LEU A 232 8.42 -33.96 -3.11
N ARG A 233 8.41 -34.80 -4.16
CA ARG A 233 9.65 -35.29 -4.80
C ARG A 233 10.30 -34.20 -5.62
N ASP A 234 11.62 -34.27 -5.76
CA ASP A 234 12.34 -33.37 -6.65
C ASP A 234 11.87 -33.52 -8.10
N GLY A 235 11.72 -32.38 -8.77
CA GLY A 235 11.32 -32.33 -10.17
C GLY A 235 9.80 -32.33 -10.43
N VAL A 236 8.95 -32.43 -9.41
CA VAL A 236 7.48 -32.34 -9.60
C VAL A 236 7.04 -31.00 -10.17
N GLU A 237 7.83 -29.95 -9.94
CA GLU A 237 7.60 -28.61 -10.41
C GLU A 237 7.89 -28.41 -11.90
N ASN A 238 8.73 -29.26 -12.51
CA ASN A 238 9.30 -29.01 -13.84
C ASN A 238 8.26 -28.76 -14.92
N ASP A 239 7.24 -29.62 -15.02
CA ASP A 239 6.19 -29.51 -16.04
C ASP A 239 5.33 -28.25 -15.85
N PHE A 240 5.09 -27.86 -14.62
CA PHE A 240 4.33 -26.67 -14.32
C PHE A 240 5.18 -25.41 -14.53
N TRP A 241 6.43 -25.38 -14.03
CA TRP A 241 7.30 -24.23 -14.17
C TRP A 241 7.74 -23.95 -15.61
N ALA A 242 7.80 -24.97 -16.47
CA ALA A 242 8.07 -24.79 -17.90
C ALA A 242 6.98 -23.93 -18.62
N ARG A 243 5.79 -23.77 -18.02
CA ARG A 243 4.71 -22.93 -18.54
C ARG A 243 4.77 -21.50 -18.05
N LEU A 244 5.62 -21.23 -17.07
CA LEU A 244 5.76 -19.92 -16.42
C LEU A 244 6.95 -19.19 -17.00
N ASP A 245 6.84 -17.88 -17.15
CA ASP A 245 7.93 -17.04 -17.58
C ASP A 245 8.73 -16.49 -16.39
N THR A 246 9.83 -15.80 -16.70
CA THR A 246 10.66 -15.15 -15.69
C THR A 246 9.88 -14.11 -14.88
N VAL A 247 8.90 -13.43 -15.49
CA VAL A 247 8.11 -12.37 -14.84
C VAL A 247 7.27 -12.92 -13.70
N TYR A 248 6.73 -14.14 -13.86
CA TYR A 248 6.03 -14.82 -12.78
C TYR A 248 6.92 -14.97 -11.54
N PHE A 249 8.13 -15.54 -11.71
CA PHE A 249 9.09 -15.77 -10.61
C PHE A 249 9.61 -14.46 -10.00
N MET A 250 9.59 -13.38 -10.77
CA MET A 250 9.94 -12.04 -10.27
C MET A 250 8.85 -11.42 -9.38
N ARG A 251 7.59 -11.75 -9.59
CA ARG A 251 6.44 -11.13 -8.91
C ARG A 251 5.94 -11.92 -7.70
N HIS A 252 6.26 -13.22 -7.62
CA HIS A 252 5.78 -14.09 -6.57
C HIS A 252 6.88 -14.43 -5.57
N GLU A 253 6.52 -14.49 -4.28
CA GLU A 253 7.43 -14.96 -3.24
C GLU A 253 7.59 -16.49 -3.29
N ALA A 254 8.69 -17.01 -2.75
CA ALA A 254 8.99 -18.45 -2.78
C ALA A 254 7.88 -19.32 -2.17
N ASP A 255 7.25 -18.86 -1.09
CA ASP A 255 6.12 -19.53 -0.45
C ASP A 255 4.87 -19.57 -1.37
N GLU A 256 4.60 -18.49 -2.07
CA GLU A 256 3.49 -18.40 -3.03
C GLU A 256 3.75 -19.31 -4.24
N ILE A 257 4.97 -19.31 -4.78
CA ILE A 257 5.41 -20.22 -5.85
C ILE A 257 5.25 -21.68 -5.42
N ALA A 258 5.73 -22.03 -4.22
CA ALA A 258 5.60 -23.38 -3.68
C ALA A 258 4.14 -23.78 -3.47
N TRP A 259 3.30 -22.86 -2.99
CA TRP A 259 1.87 -23.10 -2.83
C TRP A 259 1.16 -23.31 -4.15
N HIS A 260 1.37 -22.46 -5.16
CA HIS A 260 0.81 -22.64 -6.51
C HIS A 260 1.24 -23.98 -7.10
N THR A 261 2.55 -24.30 -7.02
CA THR A 261 3.09 -25.55 -7.51
C THR A 261 2.42 -26.74 -6.84
N ARG A 262 2.29 -26.72 -5.51
CA ARG A 262 1.67 -27.81 -4.75
C ARG A 262 0.20 -28.04 -5.13
N MET A 263 -0.51 -26.97 -5.49
CA MET A 263 -1.92 -27.07 -5.91
C MET A 263 -2.07 -27.51 -7.37
N LEU A 264 -1.08 -27.26 -8.23
CA LEU A 264 -1.22 -27.39 -9.67
C LEU A 264 -0.35 -28.49 -10.31
N TYR A 265 0.71 -28.99 -9.65
CA TYR A 265 1.68 -29.90 -10.28
C TYR A 265 1.05 -31.15 -10.93
N PHE A 266 -0.04 -31.69 -10.39
CA PHE A 266 -0.71 -32.89 -10.90
C PHE A 266 -1.92 -32.56 -11.82
N GLN A 267 -2.33 -31.31 -11.88
CA GLN A 267 -3.50 -30.86 -12.64
C GLN A 267 -3.25 -29.65 -13.54
N ALA A 268 -2.00 -29.36 -13.85
CA ALA A 268 -1.63 -28.23 -14.71
C ALA A 268 -2.25 -28.32 -16.12
N ASN A 269 -2.61 -29.54 -16.57
CA ASN A 269 -3.27 -29.81 -17.86
C ASN A 269 -4.80 -29.79 -17.79
N THR A 270 -5.40 -29.48 -16.63
CA THR A 270 -6.87 -29.51 -16.52
C THR A 270 -7.53 -28.47 -17.41
N SER A 271 -8.63 -28.83 -18.06
CA SER A 271 -9.48 -27.85 -18.76
C SER A 271 -10.42 -27.08 -17.82
N LYS A 272 -10.59 -27.57 -16.60
CA LYS A 272 -11.46 -26.96 -15.59
C LYS A 272 -10.74 -25.84 -14.84
N PRO A 273 -11.45 -24.79 -14.43
CA PRO A 273 -10.90 -23.81 -13.50
C PRO A 273 -10.50 -24.47 -12.17
N VAL A 274 -9.35 -24.05 -11.64
CA VAL A 274 -8.88 -24.43 -10.30
C VAL A 274 -8.83 -23.15 -9.45
N VAL A 275 -9.57 -23.14 -8.37
CA VAL A 275 -9.55 -22.04 -7.41
C VAL A 275 -9.12 -22.61 -6.06
N LYS A 276 -8.12 -21.98 -5.46
CA LYS A 276 -7.64 -22.32 -4.12
C LYS A 276 -7.51 -21.06 -3.27
N ALA A 277 -7.93 -21.18 -2.02
CA ALA A 277 -7.81 -20.10 -1.06
C ALA A 277 -7.15 -20.60 0.22
N ARG A 278 -6.43 -19.69 0.87
CA ARG A 278 -5.81 -19.93 2.18
C ARG A 278 -5.88 -18.65 3.03
N PRO A 279 -5.82 -18.76 4.37
CA PRO A 279 -5.58 -17.59 5.19
C PRO A 279 -4.32 -16.86 4.73
N ASN A 280 -4.37 -15.54 4.69
CA ASN A 280 -3.19 -14.75 4.37
C ASN A 280 -2.14 -14.97 5.47
N GLN A 281 -0.90 -15.24 5.10
CA GLN A 281 0.18 -15.48 6.06
C GLN A 281 0.57 -14.21 6.81
N VAL A 282 0.33 -13.06 6.21
CA VAL A 282 0.67 -11.76 6.77
C VAL A 282 -0.60 -10.93 6.94
N GLY A 283 -1.15 -10.95 8.14
CA GLY A 283 -2.32 -10.15 8.49
C GLY A 283 -3.66 -10.83 8.26
N ASP A 284 -4.72 -10.05 8.43
CA ASP A 284 -6.10 -10.51 8.23
C ASP A 284 -6.41 -10.66 6.75
N GLY A 285 -7.25 -11.62 6.38
CA GLY A 285 -7.73 -11.81 5.03
C GLY A 285 -7.37 -13.17 4.44
N LEU A 286 -7.63 -13.31 3.14
CA LEU A 286 -7.43 -14.53 2.38
C LEU A 286 -6.51 -14.28 1.19
N GLN A 287 -5.65 -15.24 0.90
CA GLN A 287 -4.94 -15.33 -0.37
C GLN A 287 -5.67 -16.31 -1.27
N VAL A 288 -6.02 -15.89 -2.49
CA VAL A 288 -6.76 -16.69 -3.46
C VAL A 288 -5.95 -16.84 -4.73
N MET A 289 -5.82 -18.07 -5.22
CA MET A 289 -5.24 -18.42 -6.51
C MET A 289 -6.35 -18.85 -7.45
N VAL A 290 -6.34 -18.35 -8.68
CA VAL A 290 -7.25 -18.74 -9.77
C VAL A 290 -6.40 -19.21 -10.94
N TYR A 291 -6.60 -20.46 -11.37
CA TYR A 291 -5.98 -21.04 -12.57
C TYR A 291 -7.08 -21.46 -13.53
N ALA A 292 -7.22 -20.78 -14.66
CA ALA A 292 -8.32 -20.96 -15.60
C ALA A 292 -7.87 -20.67 -17.05
N PRO A 293 -8.64 -21.04 -18.08
CA PRO A 293 -8.42 -20.48 -19.42
C PRO A 293 -8.46 -18.96 -19.38
N ASP A 294 -7.45 -18.31 -19.99
CA ASP A 294 -7.40 -16.86 -20.02
C ASP A 294 -8.49 -16.28 -20.91
N GLN A 295 -9.24 -15.30 -20.38
CA GLN A 295 -10.35 -14.65 -21.08
C GLN A 295 -10.29 -13.13 -20.78
N PRO A 296 -10.60 -12.28 -21.77
CA PRO A 296 -10.47 -10.82 -21.60
C PRO A 296 -11.28 -10.22 -20.46
N ASP A 297 -12.38 -10.88 -20.06
CA ASP A 297 -13.26 -10.42 -18.97
C ASP A 297 -13.06 -11.18 -17.65
N LEU A 298 -12.07 -12.07 -17.57
CA LEU A 298 -11.83 -12.88 -16.37
C LEU A 298 -11.64 -12.01 -15.14
N PHE A 299 -10.80 -11.00 -15.22
CA PHE A 299 -10.55 -10.09 -14.09
C PHE A 299 -11.81 -9.35 -13.63
N VAL A 300 -12.66 -8.93 -14.57
CA VAL A 300 -13.96 -8.28 -14.27
C VAL A 300 -14.88 -9.25 -13.50
N ARG A 301 -14.95 -10.51 -13.93
CA ARG A 301 -15.75 -11.56 -13.27
C ARG A 301 -15.26 -11.80 -11.84
N LEU A 302 -13.95 -11.86 -11.65
CA LEU A 302 -13.32 -12.05 -10.33
C LEU A 302 -13.61 -10.86 -9.39
N CYS A 303 -13.43 -9.62 -9.86
CA CYS A 303 -13.77 -8.42 -9.10
C CYS A 303 -15.25 -8.37 -8.72
N GLY A 304 -16.14 -8.71 -9.64
CA GLY A 304 -17.58 -8.78 -9.38
C GLY A 304 -17.92 -9.82 -8.31
N PHE A 305 -17.33 -11.01 -8.40
CA PHE A 305 -17.56 -12.08 -7.44
C PHE A 305 -17.07 -11.71 -6.03
N PHE A 306 -15.84 -11.27 -5.88
CA PHE A 306 -15.29 -10.88 -4.58
C PHE A 306 -16.04 -9.70 -3.96
N GLY A 307 -16.39 -8.70 -4.78
CA GLY A 307 -17.17 -7.56 -4.34
C GLY A 307 -18.59 -7.93 -3.86
N ARG A 308 -19.23 -8.94 -4.45
CA ARG A 308 -20.54 -9.45 -3.98
C ARG A 308 -20.46 -10.18 -2.65
N LEU A 309 -19.33 -10.82 -2.38
CA LEU A 309 -19.05 -11.43 -1.07
C LEU A 309 -18.64 -10.39 -0.01
N GLY A 310 -18.52 -9.12 -0.38
CA GLY A 310 -18.13 -8.04 0.54
C GLY A 310 -16.64 -7.93 0.79
N TYR A 311 -15.79 -8.63 0.01
CA TYR A 311 -14.35 -8.52 0.12
C TYR A 311 -13.81 -7.31 -0.64
N SER A 312 -12.79 -6.68 -0.06
CA SER A 312 -11.94 -5.70 -0.74
C SER A 312 -10.68 -6.41 -1.25
N ILE A 313 -10.34 -6.19 -2.52
CA ILE A 313 -9.08 -6.67 -3.10
C ILE A 313 -7.99 -5.67 -2.69
N ALA A 314 -6.94 -6.13 -2.00
CA ALA A 314 -5.80 -5.30 -1.60
C ALA A 314 -4.63 -5.41 -2.56
N ASP A 315 -4.45 -6.56 -3.19
CA ASP A 315 -3.41 -6.82 -4.18
C ASP A 315 -3.92 -7.83 -5.20
N ALA A 316 -3.52 -7.66 -6.44
CA ALA A 316 -3.78 -8.62 -7.49
C ALA A 316 -2.56 -8.76 -8.41
N LYS A 317 -2.12 -9.99 -8.64
CA LYS A 317 -1.06 -10.34 -9.59
C LYS A 317 -1.70 -11.18 -10.69
N ILE A 318 -1.71 -10.63 -11.88
CA ILE A 318 -2.32 -11.25 -13.06
C ILE A 318 -1.21 -11.78 -13.93
N HIS A 319 -1.26 -13.06 -14.25
CA HIS A 319 -0.25 -13.74 -15.04
C HIS A 319 -0.88 -14.68 -16.04
N THR A 320 -0.47 -14.57 -17.30
CA THR A 320 -0.84 -15.52 -18.35
C THR A 320 0.33 -16.45 -18.62
N THR A 321 0.12 -17.75 -18.46
CA THR A 321 1.12 -18.79 -18.74
C THR A 321 1.43 -18.90 -20.22
N ASN A 322 2.56 -19.52 -20.60
CA ASN A 322 2.99 -19.70 -22.00
C ASN A 322 1.99 -20.52 -22.84
N ASP A 323 1.13 -21.31 -22.20
CA ASP A 323 0.08 -22.10 -22.83
C ASP A 323 -1.31 -21.43 -22.80
N GLY A 324 -1.37 -20.12 -22.49
CA GLY A 324 -2.57 -19.30 -22.58
C GLY A 324 -3.58 -19.51 -21.43
N ARG A 325 -3.11 -19.79 -20.24
CA ARG A 325 -3.94 -19.87 -19.03
C ARG A 325 -3.64 -18.72 -18.09
N ALA A 326 -4.66 -18.20 -17.45
CA ALA A 326 -4.52 -17.26 -16.36
C ALA A 326 -4.09 -18.00 -15.08
N LEU A 327 -3.11 -17.45 -14.39
CA LEU A 327 -2.70 -17.84 -13.04
C LEU A 327 -2.68 -16.56 -12.18
N ASP A 328 -3.83 -16.24 -11.65
CA ASP A 328 -4.05 -14.99 -10.93
C ASP A 328 -4.02 -15.20 -9.43
N SER A 329 -3.38 -14.29 -8.72
CA SER A 329 -3.29 -14.30 -7.26
C SER A 329 -3.90 -13.02 -6.69
N PHE A 330 -4.71 -13.16 -5.65
CA PHE A 330 -5.39 -12.06 -4.98
C PHE A 330 -5.13 -12.09 -3.48
N ILE A 331 -4.95 -10.92 -2.90
CA ILE A 331 -5.06 -10.71 -1.45
C ILE A 331 -6.41 -10.04 -1.19
N LEU A 332 -7.28 -10.74 -0.48
CA LEU A 332 -8.62 -10.28 -0.13
C LEU A 332 -8.66 -9.89 1.34
N LEU A 333 -9.18 -8.71 1.64
CA LEU A 333 -9.42 -8.24 3.00
C LEU A 333 -10.91 -8.30 3.32
N ASP A 334 -11.25 -8.84 4.49
CA ASP A 334 -12.61 -8.80 5.03
C ASP A 334 -12.77 -7.58 5.93
N PRO A 335 -13.47 -6.51 5.50
CA PRO A 335 -13.68 -5.32 6.30
C PRO A 335 -14.61 -5.58 7.50
N ASN A 336 -15.43 -6.63 7.44
CA ASN A 336 -16.50 -6.87 8.41
C ASN A 336 -16.19 -7.95 9.46
N ARG A 337 -15.13 -8.75 9.29
CA ARG A 337 -14.67 -9.81 10.22
C ARG A 337 -15.77 -10.77 10.73
N HIS A 338 -16.81 -11.05 9.93
CA HIS A 338 -18.02 -11.68 10.42
C HIS A 338 -18.13 -13.19 10.20
N LEU A 339 -17.24 -13.81 9.40
CA LEU A 339 -17.38 -15.21 9.04
C LEU A 339 -16.13 -16.03 9.39
N ASN A 340 -16.36 -17.32 9.67
CA ASN A 340 -15.29 -18.28 9.84
C ASN A 340 -14.48 -18.41 8.54
N ALA A 341 -13.18 -18.25 8.60
CA ALA A 341 -12.29 -18.31 7.44
C ALA A 341 -12.46 -19.61 6.62
N ARG A 342 -12.76 -20.74 7.27
CA ARG A 342 -12.98 -22.03 6.57
C ARG A 342 -14.22 -22.02 5.69
N ASP A 343 -15.31 -21.44 6.18
CA ASP A 343 -16.57 -21.40 5.43
C ASP A 343 -16.45 -20.47 4.23
N MET A 344 -15.71 -19.38 4.38
CA MET A 344 -15.44 -18.45 3.30
C MET A 344 -14.50 -19.02 2.25
N ILE A 345 -13.47 -19.75 2.63
CA ILE A 345 -12.59 -20.46 1.71
C ILE A 345 -13.42 -21.44 0.85
N ALA A 346 -14.26 -22.26 1.48
CA ALA A 346 -15.11 -23.21 0.77
C ALA A 346 -16.07 -22.49 -0.20
N LEU A 347 -16.69 -21.40 0.23
CA LEU A 347 -17.59 -20.59 -0.60
C LEU A 347 -16.88 -19.98 -1.81
N ILE A 348 -15.67 -19.43 -1.61
CA ILE A 348 -14.86 -18.86 -2.70
C ILE A 348 -14.44 -19.94 -3.67
N GLU A 349 -13.87 -21.06 -3.20
CA GLU A 349 -13.38 -22.14 -4.05
C GLU A 349 -14.51 -22.74 -4.89
N THR A 350 -15.63 -23.12 -4.25
CA THR A 350 -16.74 -23.76 -4.95
C THR A 350 -17.51 -22.79 -5.83
N GLY A 351 -17.92 -21.65 -5.27
CA GLY A 351 -18.77 -20.69 -5.98
C GLY A 351 -18.07 -20.06 -7.19
N LEU A 352 -16.76 -19.81 -7.09
CA LEU A 352 -16.02 -19.26 -8.23
C LEU A 352 -15.78 -20.29 -9.32
N VAL A 353 -15.46 -21.56 -8.97
CA VAL A 353 -15.33 -22.65 -9.94
C VAL A 353 -16.65 -22.87 -10.70
N GLU A 354 -17.77 -22.94 -10.00
CA GLU A 354 -19.10 -23.10 -10.63
C GLU A 354 -19.39 -21.97 -11.61
N ARG A 355 -19.14 -20.73 -11.24
CA ARG A 355 -19.39 -19.56 -12.10
C ARG A 355 -18.49 -19.54 -13.34
N LEU A 356 -17.22 -19.86 -13.18
CA LEU A 356 -16.28 -19.92 -14.31
C LEU A 356 -16.59 -21.07 -15.26
N GLN A 357 -17.04 -22.23 -14.74
CA GLN A 357 -17.45 -23.38 -15.57
C GLN A 357 -18.76 -23.15 -16.33
N ALA A 358 -19.72 -22.47 -15.68
CA ALA A 358 -21.01 -22.15 -16.28
C ALA A 358 -20.96 -20.93 -17.22
N ASP A 359 -19.77 -20.33 -17.39
CA ASP A 359 -19.53 -19.11 -18.19
C ASP A 359 -20.47 -17.96 -17.82
N ILE A 360 -20.74 -17.80 -16.53
CA ILE A 360 -21.63 -16.76 -16.03
C ILE A 360 -20.94 -15.38 -16.24
N PRO A 361 -21.61 -14.45 -16.94
CA PRO A 361 -21.07 -13.11 -17.17
C PRO A 361 -20.71 -12.38 -15.88
N ALA A 362 -19.83 -11.39 -16.01
CA ALA A 362 -19.49 -10.51 -14.89
C ALA A 362 -20.73 -9.80 -14.36
N GLU A 363 -20.99 -9.97 -13.07
CA GLU A 363 -22.09 -9.30 -12.38
C GLU A 363 -21.54 -8.17 -11.52
N PRO A 364 -22.18 -7.00 -11.50
CA PRO A 364 -21.73 -5.90 -10.65
C PRO A 364 -21.82 -6.31 -9.18
N PRO A 365 -20.90 -5.84 -8.34
CA PRO A 365 -21.01 -6.01 -6.91
C PRO A 365 -22.26 -5.30 -6.38
N VAL A 366 -22.67 -5.71 -5.18
CA VAL A 366 -23.86 -5.09 -4.53
C VAL A 366 -23.57 -3.60 -4.32
N SER A 367 -24.43 -2.73 -4.82
CA SER A 367 -24.29 -1.28 -4.65
C SER A 367 -24.38 -0.92 -3.16
N GLY A 368 -23.26 -0.45 -2.60
CA GLY A 368 -23.21 0.09 -1.25
C GLY A 368 -23.61 1.56 -1.21
N ARG A 369 -24.11 2.03 -0.06
CA ARG A 369 -24.31 3.46 0.16
C ARG A 369 -22.95 4.12 0.36
N LEU A 370 -22.72 5.22 -0.35
CA LEU A 370 -21.59 6.10 -0.09
C LEU A 370 -21.61 6.56 1.37
N SER A 371 -20.45 6.66 1.98
CA SER A 371 -20.34 7.18 3.35
C SER A 371 -20.87 8.62 3.41
N ARG A 372 -21.29 9.07 4.59
CA ARG A 372 -21.72 10.46 4.77
C ARG A 372 -20.59 11.44 4.53
N GLU A 373 -19.37 11.03 4.83
CA GLU A 373 -18.16 11.82 4.67
C GLU A 373 -17.86 12.11 3.20
N VAL A 374 -17.96 11.10 2.32
CA VAL A 374 -17.81 11.26 0.85
C VAL A 374 -18.85 12.22 0.26
N LYS A 375 -20.07 12.22 0.80
CA LYS A 375 -21.13 13.13 0.33
C LYS A 375 -20.86 14.60 0.66
N HIS A 376 -20.19 14.87 1.77
CA HIS A 376 -19.88 16.24 2.20
C HIS A 376 -18.53 16.74 1.67
N PHE A 377 -17.60 15.83 1.37
CA PHE A 377 -16.26 16.12 0.84
C PHE A 377 -16.03 15.30 -0.43
N PRO A 378 -16.55 15.74 -1.58
CA PRO A 378 -16.43 14.98 -2.82
C PRO A 378 -14.95 14.92 -3.24
N ILE A 379 -14.48 13.69 -3.49
CA ILE A 379 -13.16 13.45 -4.08
C ILE A 379 -13.31 13.64 -5.60
N THR A 380 -12.50 14.51 -6.15
CA THR A 380 -12.40 14.64 -7.61
C THR A 380 -11.63 13.43 -8.13
N PRO A 381 -12.23 12.60 -9.01
CA PRO A 381 -11.51 11.50 -9.61
C PRO A 381 -10.33 12.00 -10.43
N GLU A 382 -9.23 11.27 -10.37
CA GLU A 382 -8.03 11.53 -11.16
C GLU A 382 -7.51 10.21 -11.73
N VAL A 383 -7.17 10.22 -13.02
CA VAL A 383 -6.54 9.11 -13.72
C VAL A 383 -5.29 9.64 -14.40
N ILE A 384 -4.15 9.00 -14.15
CA ILE A 384 -2.86 9.37 -14.75
C ILE A 384 -2.24 8.10 -15.35
N ILE A 385 -2.02 8.07 -16.65
CA ILE A 385 -1.37 6.96 -17.34
C ILE A 385 -0.02 7.40 -17.88
N LYS A 386 1.06 6.72 -17.47
CA LYS A 386 2.42 7.02 -17.91
C LYS A 386 3.13 5.74 -18.33
N PRO A 387 4.00 5.79 -19.36
CA PRO A 387 4.86 4.65 -19.67
C PRO A 387 5.79 4.36 -18.48
N ASP A 388 6.08 3.08 -18.24
CA ASP A 388 7.09 2.65 -17.29
C ASP A 388 8.51 3.04 -17.80
N GLU A 389 9.52 2.94 -16.94
CA GLU A 389 10.90 3.30 -17.27
C GLU A 389 11.45 2.50 -18.47
N ARG A 390 11.00 1.25 -18.65
CA ARG A 390 11.40 0.35 -19.75
C ARG A 390 10.54 0.51 -21.00
N LYS A 391 9.47 1.31 -20.94
CA LYS A 391 8.49 1.53 -22.02
C LYS A 391 7.84 0.22 -22.54
N GLN A 392 7.80 -0.79 -21.70
CA GLN A 392 7.14 -2.07 -22.02
C GLN A 392 5.70 -2.10 -21.53
N HIS A 393 5.41 -1.37 -20.46
CA HIS A 393 4.11 -1.26 -19.81
C HIS A 393 3.75 0.20 -19.55
N HIS A 394 2.55 0.43 -19.07
CA HIS A 394 2.11 1.72 -18.55
C HIS A 394 1.70 1.55 -17.09
N ILE A 395 2.03 2.55 -16.30
CA ILE A 395 1.58 2.67 -14.91
C ILE A 395 0.38 3.60 -14.92
N MET A 396 -0.77 3.09 -14.51
CA MET A 396 -2.01 3.83 -14.37
C MET A 396 -2.27 4.07 -12.88
N HIS A 397 -2.32 5.34 -12.49
CA HIS A 397 -2.74 5.77 -11.16
C HIS A 397 -4.20 6.21 -11.22
N VAL A 398 -5.00 5.69 -10.32
CA VAL A 398 -6.41 6.04 -10.16
C VAL A 398 -6.63 6.55 -8.76
N THR A 399 -7.16 7.78 -8.66
CA THR A 399 -7.62 8.36 -7.40
C THR A 399 -9.12 8.56 -7.49
N ALA A 400 -9.87 8.02 -6.56
CA ALA A 400 -11.34 8.15 -6.53
C ALA A 400 -11.90 8.02 -5.11
N ALA A 401 -13.19 8.31 -4.94
CA ALA A 401 -13.90 7.96 -3.72
C ALA A 401 -14.03 6.44 -3.62
N ASP A 402 -13.64 5.88 -2.46
CA ASP A 402 -13.81 4.44 -2.22
C ASP A 402 -15.30 4.08 -2.15
N ARG A 403 -15.66 3.07 -2.91
CA ARG A 403 -17.04 2.56 -2.98
C ARG A 403 -17.02 1.08 -3.37
N PRO A 404 -18.01 0.31 -2.92
CA PRO A 404 -18.20 -1.04 -3.42
C PRO A 404 -18.29 -1.04 -4.94
N GLY A 405 -17.49 -1.89 -5.59
CA GLY A 405 -17.46 -1.99 -7.05
C GLY A 405 -16.54 -1.03 -7.79
N LEU A 406 -15.75 -0.22 -7.10
CA LEU A 406 -14.80 0.67 -7.75
C LEU A 406 -13.84 -0.11 -8.68
N LEU A 407 -13.21 -1.15 -8.17
CA LEU A 407 -12.29 -1.99 -8.95
C LEU A 407 -12.99 -2.73 -10.10
N TYR A 408 -14.24 -3.16 -9.89
CA TYR A 408 -15.06 -3.73 -10.95
C TYR A 408 -15.31 -2.72 -12.09
N SER A 409 -15.62 -1.48 -11.74
CA SER A 409 -15.81 -0.41 -12.73
C SER A 409 -14.54 -0.16 -13.55
N VAL A 410 -13.38 -0.05 -12.88
CA VAL A 410 -12.08 0.12 -13.56
C VAL A 410 -11.80 -1.09 -14.47
N ALA A 411 -11.94 -2.30 -13.95
CA ALA A 411 -11.70 -3.53 -14.71
C ALA A 411 -12.57 -3.62 -15.96
N ARG A 412 -13.85 -3.22 -15.87
CA ARG A 412 -14.79 -3.22 -16.97
C ARG A 412 -14.36 -2.28 -18.10
N VAL A 413 -13.90 -1.08 -17.77
CA VAL A 413 -13.38 -0.12 -18.76
C VAL A 413 -12.11 -0.66 -19.41
N LEU A 414 -11.16 -1.20 -18.64
CA LEU A 414 -9.95 -1.80 -19.19
C LEU A 414 -10.26 -2.94 -20.16
N ALA A 415 -11.18 -3.82 -19.79
CA ALA A 415 -11.62 -4.93 -20.67
C ALA A 415 -12.28 -4.43 -21.96
N ALA A 416 -13.12 -3.39 -21.90
CA ALA A 416 -13.76 -2.80 -23.07
C ALA A 416 -12.74 -2.23 -24.07
N HIS A 417 -11.63 -1.70 -23.57
CA HIS A 417 -10.52 -1.19 -24.36
C HIS A 417 -9.45 -2.24 -24.71
N ARG A 418 -9.67 -3.51 -24.36
CA ARG A 418 -8.71 -4.61 -24.58
C ARG A 418 -7.34 -4.30 -23.97
N ILE A 419 -7.33 -3.70 -22.79
CA ILE A 419 -6.14 -3.43 -22.02
C ILE A 419 -5.87 -4.62 -21.10
N ASN A 420 -4.66 -5.15 -21.17
CA ASN A 420 -4.20 -6.23 -20.30
C ASN A 420 -3.73 -5.66 -18.98
N LEU A 421 -4.21 -6.23 -17.89
CA LEU A 421 -3.76 -5.95 -16.53
C LEU A 421 -2.70 -6.97 -16.13
N HIS A 422 -1.61 -6.49 -15.52
CA HIS A 422 -0.53 -7.33 -15.00
C HIS A 422 -0.48 -7.33 -13.48
N THR A 423 -0.64 -6.18 -12.87
CA THR A 423 -0.75 -6.04 -11.40
C THR A 423 -1.71 -4.93 -11.03
N ALA A 424 -2.37 -5.08 -9.89
CA ALA A 424 -3.15 -4.04 -9.28
C ALA A 424 -2.81 -3.95 -7.79
N LYS A 425 -2.34 -2.78 -7.36
CA LYS A 425 -2.15 -2.44 -5.95
C LYS A 425 -3.28 -1.51 -5.52
N ILE A 426 -4.10 -1.99 -4.62
CA ILE A 426 -5.31 -1.30 -4.17
C ILE A 426 -5.05 -0.68 -2.80
N THR A 427 -5.14 0.62 -2.72
CA THR A 427 -4.85 1.37 -1.51
C THR A 427 -6.03 2.24 -1.12
N THR A 428 -6.78 1.82 -0.12
CA THR A 428 -7.86 2.62 0.45
C THR A 428 -7.37 3.39 1.67
N LEU A 429 -7.52 4.70 1.62
CA LEU A 429 -7.17 5.64 2.68
C LEU A 429 -8.46 6.31 3.20
N GLY A 430 -9.09 5.72 4.23
CA GLY A 430 -10.42 6.16 4.66
C GLY A 430 -11.45 5.96 3.56
N ASP A 431 -12.02 7.05 3.05
CA ASP A 431 -13.00 7.04 1.95
C ASP A 431 -12.38 7.35 0.56
N ARG A 432 -11.05 7.38 0.45
CA ARG A 432 -10.33 7.60 -0.81
C ARG A 432 -9.56 6.36 -1.23
N ALA A 433 -9.76 5.92 -2.45
CA ALA A 433 -8.95 4.91 -3.12
C ALA A 433 -7.81 5.60 -3.90
N GLU A 434 -6.59 5.10 -3.73
CA GLU A 434 -5.42 5.45 -4.53
C GLU A 434 -4.83 4.15 -5.08
N ASP A 435 -5.28 3.77 -6.26
CA ASP A 435 -4.96 2.48 -6.86
C ASP A 435 -3.90 2.64 -7.96
N VAL A 436 -3.00 1.68 -8.04
CA VAL A 436 -1.95 1.65 -9.05
C VAL A 436 -2.04 0.36 -9.85
N PHE A 437 -2.12 0.49 -11.16
CA PHE A 437 -2.23 -0.62 -12.09
C PHE A 437 -1.05 -0.65 -13.05
N LEU A 438 -0.46 -1.80 -13.27
CA LEU A 438 0.49 -2.05 -14.35
C LEU A 438 -0.30 -2.65 -15.52
N ILE A 439 -0.33 -1.93 -16.63
CA ILE A 439 -1.18 -2.25 -17.79
C ILE A 439 -0.38 -2.28 -19.09
N SER A 440 -0.87 -3.04 -20.06
CA SER A 440 -0.36 -3.03 -21.44
C SER A 440 -1.49 -3.16 -22.45
N GLY A 441 -1.24 -2.71 -23.67
CA GLY A 441 -2.21 -2.82 -24.76
C GLY A 441 -1.82 -1.95 -25.95
N ALA A 442 -2.19 -2.37 -27.16
CA ALA A 442 -1.87 -1.65 -28.39
C ALA A 442 -2.53 -0.26 -28.44
N GLU A 443 -3.65 -0.07 -27.77
CA GLU A 443 -4.36 1.20 -27.71
C GLU A 443 -3.60 2.27 -26.91
N LEU A 444 -2.78 1.87 -25.92
CA LEU A 444 -1.98 2.79 -25.10
C LEU A 444 -0.87 3.51 -25.90
N ALA A 445 -0.49 2.98 -27.05
CA ALA A 445 0.49 3.63 -27.94
C ALA A 445 -0.08 4.81 -28.73
N LYS A 446 -1.42 4.95 -28.77
CA LYS A 446 -2.12 6.00 -29.54
C LYS A 446 -2.64 7.07 -28.59
N SER A 447 -2.18 8.31 -28.73
CA SER A 447 -2.60 9.41 -27.85
C SER A 447 -4.11 9.62 -27.80
N THR A 448 -4.81 9.45 -28.93
CA THR A 448 -6.27 9.60 -29.00
C THR A 448 -7.01 8.50 -28.21
N SER A 449 -6.54 7.26 -28.28
CA SER A 449 -7.10 6.15 -27.53
C SER A 449 -6.82 6.29 -26.03
N LEU A 450 -5.65 6.78 -25.68
CA LEU A 450 -5.26 7.03 -24.29
C LEU A 450 -6.16 8.10 -23.65
N ILE A 451 -6.38 9.22 -24.34
CA ILE A 451 -7.30 10.28 -23.87
C ILE A 451 -8.71 9.75 -23.70
N ARG A 452 -9.19 8.92 -24.63
CA ARG A 452 -10.52 8.31 -24.55
C ARG A 452 -10.62 7.35 -23.35
N LEU A 453 -9.60 6.53 -23.13
CA LEU A 453 -9.53 5.63 -21.97
C LEU A 453 -9.57 6.40 -20.65
N GLU A 454 -8.75 7.46 -20.54
CA GLU A 454 -8.73 8.33 -19.37
C GLU A 454 -10.09 8.97 -19.12
N GLN A 455 -10.75 9.46 -20.16
CA GLN A 455 -12.07 10.10 -20.05
C GLN A 455 -13.15 9.09 -19.62
N GLU A 456 -13.20 7.89 -20.21
CA GLU A 456 -14.16 6.87 -19.86
C GLU A 456 -13.95 6.37 -18.41
N LEU A 457 -12.68 6.26 -17.96
CA LEU A 457 -12.37 5.96 -16.58
C LEU A 457 -12.87 7.08 -15.64
N LEU A 458 -12.61 8.34 -15.98
CA LEU A 458 -13.06 9.47 -15.17
C LEU A 458 -14.59 9.54 -15.09
N ASP A 459 -15.31 9.30 -16.17
CA ASP A 459 -16.78 9.29 -16.22
C ASP A 459 -17.34 8.15 -15.34
N GLU A 460 -16.73 6.97 -15.38
CA GLU A 460 -17.14 5.83 -14.56
C GLU A 460 -16.81 6.02 -13.07
N LEU A 461 -15.74 6.74 -12.77
CA LEU A 461 -15.30 7.06 -11.41
C LEU A 461 -16.09 8.22 -10.81
N ALA A 462 -16.67 9.07 -11.62
CA ALA A 462 -17.46 10.22 -11.17
C ALA A 462 -18.68 9.72 -10.38
N ILE A 463 -18.85 10.27 -9.19
CA ILE A 463 -20.07 10.08 -8.42
C ILE A 463 -21.15 10.90 -9.10
N ALA A 464 -22.24 10.29 -9.57
CA ALA A 464 -23.37 10.99 -10.10
C ALA A 464 -23.82 12.06 -9.07
N ARG A 465 -23.66 13.34 -9.39
CA ARG A 465 -24.24 14.42 -8.58
C ARG A 465 -25.76 14.17 -8.52
N PRO A 466 -26.38 14.18 -7.33
CA PRO A 466 -27.84 14.24 -7.30
C PRO A 466 -28.27 15.47 -8.12
N PRO A 467 -29.35 15.36 -8.91
CA PRO A 467 -29.84 16.50 -9.67
C PRO A 467 -30.00 17.69 -8.72
N GLU A 468 -29.40 18.81 -9.06
CA GLU A 468 -29.60 20.07 -8.34
C GLU A 468 -31.11 20.27 -8.26
N THR A 469 -31.66 20.17 -7.06
CA THR A 469 -33.03 20.58 -6.82
C THR A 469 -33.12 22.04 -7.19
N ALA A 470 -33.76 22.30 -8.34
CA ALA A 470 -34.08 23.64 -8.74
C ALA A 470 -34.74 24.33 -7.55
N THR A 471 -34.03 25.24 -6.93
CA THR A 471 -34.55 26.14 -5.93
C THR A 471 -35.60 26.99 -6.63
N LEU A 472 -36.84 26.54 -6.59
CA LEU A 472 -37.97 27.43 -6.80
C LEU A 472 -37.84 28.55 -5.75
N LYS A 473 -37.40 29.71 -6.19
CA LYS A 473 -37.55 30.95 -5.42
C LYS A 473 -39.04 31.23 -5.27
N PRO A 474 -39.47 31.66 -4.06
CA PRO A 474 -40.83 32.11 -3.80
C PRO A 474 -41.20 33.38 -4.56
#